data_6d3f8bc5069a8047a93d817680c908d0
#
_entry.id   6d3f8bc5069a8047a93d817680c908d0
#
_cell.length_a   1.000
_cell.length_b   1.000
_cell.length_c   1.000
_cell.angle_alpha   90.00
_cell.angle_beta   90.00
_cell.angle_gamma   90.00
#
_symmetry.space_group_name_H-M   'P 1'
#
loop_
_entity.id
_entity.type
_entity.pdbx_description
1 polymer ?
#
loop_
_entity_poly.entity_id
_entity_poly.type
_entity_poly.pdbx_seq_one_letter_code
_entity_poly.pdbx_strand_id
1 'polypeptide(L)'
;PSPEWKMRTRGTKWLMGETISVSIGQGAFTATPLQLALSTAIVANSGKHITPHLLKESKGSTPYPIHHDTDGKILFNGTPNDWVKMHHAMIDVIQSGTGQGIKSGLQYQIAGKTGTAQVKSIAQGKHYNEALLSERHYDHALFIGFAPADNPQIVLAIILENGRSGSAAAKVARPIFDYWLKESIH
;
A
#
# COMPACT_ATOMS: atom_id res chain seq x y z
N PRO A 1 -0.58 2.27 16.66
CA PRO A 1 -0.38 3.23 17.74
C PRO A 1 -1.72 3.72 18.31
N SER A 2 -1.78 3.85 19.65
CA SER A 2 -2.92 4.38 20.38
C SER A 2 -2.43 5.07 21.66
N PRO A 3 -3.28 5.84 22.38
CA PRO A 3 -2.93 6.39 23.68
C PRO A 3 -2.44 5.33 24.68
N GLU A 4 -3.11 4.18 24.74
CA GLU A 4 -2.76 3.06 25.63
C GLU A 4 -1.44 2.41 25.19
N TRP A 5 -1.24 2.20 23.90
CA TRP A 5 0.01 1.70 23.35
C TRP A 5 1.17 2.62 23.73
N LYS A 6 1.03 3.93 23.54
CA LYS A 6 2.11 4.89 23.84
C LYS A 6 2.42 4.94 25.33
N MET A 7 1.39 4.94 26.20
CA MET A 7 1.59 4.91 27.64
C MET A 7 2.34 3.65 28.07
N ARG A 8 1.97 2.47 27.50
CA ARG A 8 2.61 1.19 27.82
C ARG A 8 4.04 1.09 27.31
N THR A 9 4.33 1.61 26.10
CA THR A 9 5.64 1.41 25.44
C THR A 9 6.62 2.54 25.66
N ARG A 10 6.14 3.78 25.92
CA ARG A 10 6.97 4.98 26.05
C ARG A 10 6.78 5.74 27.38
N GLY A 11 5.82 5.33 28.20
CA GLY A 11 5.53 5.99 29.49
C GLY A 11 5.03 7.44 29.37
N THR A 12 4.57 7.88 28.21
CA THR A 12 4.18 9.27 27.96
C THR A 12 2.76 9.37 27.41
N LYS A 13 2.08 10.49 27.71
CA LYS A 13 0.73 10.73 27.22
C LYS A 13 0.68 10.96 25.71
N TRP A 14 -0.45 10.63 25.11
CA TRP A 14 -0.76 10.91 23.71
C TRP A 14 -0.96 12.41 23.50
N LEU A 15 -0.38 12.95 22.44
CA LEU A 15 -0.53 14.35 22.04
C LEU A 15 -1.44 14.47 20.82
N MET A 16 -2.17 15.56 20.68
CA MET A 16 -3.05 15.82 19.54
C MET A 16 -2.31 15.76 18.19
N GLY A 17 -1.07 16.26 18.14
CA GLY A 17 -0.24 16.18 16.94
C GLY A 17 0.09 14.75 16.48
N GLU A 18 0.10 13.77 17.40
CA GLU A 18 0.29 12.38 17.04
C GLU A 18 -0.93 11.79 16.33
N THR A 19 -2.15 12.21 16.71
CA THR A 19 -3.38 11.85 15.99
C THR A 19 -3.29 12.32 14.54
N ILE A 20 -2.88 13.55 14.31
CA ILE A 20 -2.71 14.13 12.96
C ILE A 20 -1.66 13.33 12.18
N SER A 21 -0.50 13.06 12.77
CA SER A 21 0.57 12.30 12.13
C SER A 21 0.12 10.88 11.75
N VAL A 22 -0.52 10.18 12.67
CA VAL A 22 -1.00 8.80 12.43
C VAL A 22 -2.11 8.77 11.37
N SER A 23 -2.98 9.78 11.32
CA SER A 23 -4.08 9.84 10.34
C SER A 23 -3.59 9.93 8.88
N ILE A 24 -2.38 10.39 8.66
CA ILE A 24 -1.73 10.42 7.33
C ILE A 24 -0.70 9.30 7.13
N GLY A 25 -0.66 8.31 8.03
CA GLY A 25 0.26 7.18 7.94
C GLY A 25 1.69 7.49 8.35
N GLN A 26 1.90 8.58 9.10
CA GLN A 26 3.23 8.99 9.62
C GLN A 26 3.37 8.73 11.12
N GLY A 27 4.48 9.14 11.69
CA GLY A 27 4.75 9.03 13.12
C GLY A 27 5.04 7.60 13.56
N ALA A 28 4.28 7.11 14.55
CA ALA A 28 4.48 5.76 15.11
C ALA A 28 3.72 4.65 14.35
N PHE A 29 3.08 4.97 13.24
CA PHE A 29 2.40 3.97 12.41
C PHE A 29 3.43 3.11 11.68
N THR A 30 3.33 1.79 11.82
CA THR A 30 4.18 0.82 11.14
C THR A 30 3.33 -0.27 10.49
N ALA A 31 3.73 -0.72 9.31
CA ALA A 31 3.12 -1.83 8.61
C ALA A 31 4.20 -2.61 7.83
N THR A 32 4.03 -3.92 7.73
CA THR A 32 4.87 -4.74 6.85
C THR A 32 4.40 -4.61 5.39
N PRO A 33 5.26 -4.87 4.39
CA PRO A 33 4.84 -4.93 2.98
C PRO A 33 3.66 -5.88 2.75
N LEU A 34 3.64 -7.03 3.43
CA LEU A 34 2.53 -7.99 3.34
C LEU A 34 1.22 -7.41 3.88
N GLN A 35 1.26 -6.67 5.00
CA GLN A 35 0.07 -5.99 5.53
C GLN A 35 -0.44 -4.91 4.59
N LEU A 36 0.46 -4.16 3.93
CA LEU A 36 0.09 -3.18 2.90
C LEU A 36 -0.54 -3.87 1.68
N ALA A 37 0.04 -4.97 1.20
CA ALA A 37 -0.53 -5.74 0.10
C ALA A 37 -1.91 -6.31 0.47
N LEU A 38 -2.06 -6.89 1.66
CA LEU A 38 -3.34 -7.45 2.12
C LEU A 38 -4.42 -6.36 2.25
N SER A 39 -4.10 -5.21 2.87
CA SER A 39 -5.05 -4.11 2.97
C SER A 39 -5.47 -3.58 1.60
N THR A 40 -4.52 -3.52 0.65
CA THR A 40 -4.80 -3.13 -0.74
C THR A 40 -5.68 -4.16 -1.44
N ALA A 41 -5.46 -5.47 -1.20
CA ALA A 41 -6.28 -6.54 -1.73
C ALA A 41 -7.73 -6.48 -1.21
N ILE A 42 -7.91 -6.14 0.07
CA ILE A 42 -9.24 -5.93 0.66
C ILE A 42 -9.95 -4.75 -0.03
N VAL A 43 -9.25 -3.64 -0.27
CA VAL A 43 -9.81 -2.50 -1.02
C VAL A 43 -10.17 -2.92 -2.45
N ALA A 44 -9.27 -3.60 -3.15
CA ALA A 44 -9.50 -4.10 -4.52
C ALA A 44 -10.73 -5.02 -4.62
N ASN A 45 -10.99 -5.79 -3.56
CA ASN A 45 -12.13 -6.71 -3.47
C ASN A 45 -13.35 -6.11 -2.73
N SER A 46 -13.46 -4.79 -2.68
CA SER A 46 -14.60 -4.09 -2.07
C SER A 46 -14.91 -4.56 -0.64
N GLY A 47 -13.86 -4.64 0.19
CA GLY A 47 -13.95 -4.98 1.61
C GLY A 47 -13.88 -6.46 1.95
N LYS A 48 -13.79 -7.34 0.97
CA LYS A 48 -13.70 -8.79 1.18
C LYS A 48 -12.27 -9.21 1.51
N HIS A 49 -12.11 -10.01 2.53
CA HIS A 49 -10.81 -10.56 2.94
C HIS A 49 -10.34 -11.67 2.00
N ILE A 50 -9.02 -11.72 1.81
CA ILE A 50 -8.30 -12.82 1.15
C ILE A 50 -7.21 -13.28 2.12
N THR A 51 -7.09 -14.58 2.33
CA THR A 51 -6.03 -15.16 3.15
C THR A 51 -4.77 -15.35 2.30
N PRO A 52 -3.69 -14.58 2.54
CA PRO A 52 -2.46 -14.77 1.79
C PRO A 52 -1.79 -16.10 2.16
N HIS A 53 -1.34 -16.85 1.16
CA HIS A 53 -0.64 -18.11 1.35
C HIS A 53 0.47 -18.27 0.30
N LEU A 54 1.48 -19.07 0.62
CA LEU A 54 2.60 -19.40 -0.29
C LEU A 54 2.42 -20.75 -0.96
N LEU A 55 1.68 -21.67 -0.33
CA LEU A 55 1.45 -23.01 -0.86
C LEU A 55 0.39 -22.96 -1.96
N LYS A 56 0.77 -23.24 -3.20
CA LYS A 56 -0.16 -23.32 -4.34
C LYS A 56 -0.89 -24.65 -4.37
N GLU A 57 -0.14 -25.74 -4.23
CA GLU A 57 -0.66 -27.12 -4.21
C GLU A 57 0.27 -28.04 -3.44
N SER A 58 -0.27 -29.12 -2.91
CA SER A 58 0.54 -30.23 -2.37
C SER A 58 0.16 -31.53 -3.08
N LYS A 59 1.17 -32.35 -3.44
CA LYS A 59 0.98 -33.66 -4.07
C LYS A 59 1.36 -34.75 -3.06
N GLY A 60 0.47 -35.71 -2.86
CA GLY A 60 0.69 -36.83 -1.93
C GLY A 60 -0.59 -37.51 -1.53
N SER A 61 -0.47 -38.62 -0.76
CA SER A 61 -1.62 -39.38 -0.26
C SER A 61 -2.48 -38.59 0.76
N THR A 62 -1.90 -37.58 1.39
CA THR A 62 -2.63 -36.67 2.29
C THR A 62 -2.30 -35.23 1.91
N PRO A 63 -3.15 -34.56 1.06
CA PRO A 63 -2.94 -33.16 0.70
C PRO A 63 -2.95 -32.27 1.94
N TYR A 64 -1.98 -31.34 2.01
CA TYR A 64 -1.97 -30.33 3.06
C TYR A 64 -3.14 -29.34 2.82
N PRO A 65 -4.08 -29.21 3.76
CA PRO A 65 -5.22 -28.33 3.55
C PRO A 65 -4.76 -26.87 3.55
N ILE A 66 -5.11 -26.12 2.50
CA ILE A 66 -4.98 -24.65 2.49
C ILE A 66 -6.25 -24.11 3.14
N HIS A 67 -6.13 -23.56 4.34
CA HIS A 67 -7.27 -23.01 5.06
C HIS A 67 -7.57 -21.59 4.57
N HIS A 68 -8.78 -21.41 4.05
CA HIS A 68 -9.31 -20.12 3.58
C HIS A 68 -10.50 -19.65 4.45
N ASP A 69 -10.47 -19.94 5.73
CA ASP A 69 -11.62 -19.77 6.65
C ASP A 69 -12.16 -18.34 6.73
N THR A 70 -11.36 -17.36 6.33
CA THR A 70 -11.73 -15.94 6.32
C THR A 70 -11.94 -15.36 4.94
N ASP A 71 -11.73 -16.14 3.86
CA ASP A 71 -11.88 -15.66 2.49
C ASP A 71 -13.33 -15.26 2.21
N GLY A 72 -13.50 -14.11 1.56
CA GLY A 72 -14.81 -13.54 1.28
C GLY A 72 -15.52 -12.91 2.47
N LYS A 73 -14.99 -13.03 3.71
CA LYS A 73 -15.53 -12.34 4.87
C LYS A 73 -15.41 -10.83 4.68
N ILE A 74 -16.54 -10.13 4.87
CA ILE A 74 -16.55 -8.67 4.80
C ILE A 74 -15.92 -8.11 6.08
N LEU A 75 -14.79 -7.43 5.96
CA LEU A 75 -14.11 -6.78 7.08
C LEU A 75 -14.55 -5.31 7.26
N PHE A 76 -14.99 -4.67 6.18
CA PHE A 76 -15.45 -3.28 6.20
C PHE A 76 -16.81 -3.17 5.51
N ASN A 77 -17.79 -2.67 6.25
CA ASN A 77 -19.15 -2.43 5.75
C ASN A 77 -19.22 -1.08 5.03
N GLY A 78 -18.62 -1.01 3.83
CA GLY A 78 -18.84 0.10 2.90
C GLY A 78 -20.06 -0.16 2.02
N THR A 79 -20.76 0.89 1.63
CA THR A 79 -21.77 0.77 0.58
C THR A 79 -21.08 0.51 -0.78
N PRO A 80 -21.77 -0.08 -1.78
CA PRO A 80 -21.20 -0.21 -3.12
C PRO A 80 -20.67 1.11 -3.68
N ASN A 81 -21.32 2.23 -3.39
CA ASN A 81 -20.91 3.55 -3.82
C ASN A 81 -19.61 4.02 -3.14
N ASP A 82 -19.36 3.65 -1.89
CA ASP A 82 -18.12 4.00 -1.21
C ASP A 82 -16.92 3.28 -1.83
N TRP A 83 -17.08 2.01 -2.22
CA TRP A 83 -16.04 1.26 -2.93
C TRP A 83 -15.77 1.83 -4.32
N VAL A 84 -16.81 2.18 -5.06
CA VAL A 84 -16.67 2.86 -6.36
C VAL A 84 -15.90 4.16 -6.21
N LYS A 85 -16.25 5.01 -5.24
CA LYS A 85 -15.52 6.25 -4.98
C LYS A 85 -14.06 6.01 -4.61
N MET A 86 -13.78 4.99 -3.77
CA MET A 86 -12.42 4.65 -3.38
C MET A 86 -11.59 4.20 -4.59
N HIS A 87 -12.13 3.31 -5.43
CA HIS A 87 -11.45 2.86 -6.64
C HIS A 87 -11.20 4.02 -7.62
N HIS A 88 -12.20 4.87 -7.85
CA HIS A 88 -12.03 6.05 -8.71
C HIS A 88 -10.95 7.00 -8.15
N ALA A 89 -10.93 7.28 -6.85
CA ALA A 89 -9.91 8.11 -6.25
C ALA A 89 -8.50 7.51 -6.43
N MET A 90 -8.36 6.18 -6.35
CA MET A 90 -7.08 5.50 -6.59
C MET A 90 -6.69 5.48 -8.09
N ILE A 91 -7.65 5.42 -9.00
CA ILE A 91 -7.43 5.56 -10.45
C ILE A 91 -6.93 6.98 -10.76
N ASP A 92 -7.54 8.00 -10.16
CA ASP A 92 -7.17 9.40 -10.37
C ASP A 92 -5.72 9.71 -9.94
N VAL A 93 -5.19 9.01 -8.92
CA VAL A 93 -3.77 9.10 -8.56
C VAL A 93 -2.86 8.77 -9.76
N ILE A 94 -3.26 7.80 -10.58
CA ILE A 94 -2.50 7.39 -11.77
C ILE A 94 -2.82 8.27 -12.98
N GLN A 95 -4.07 8.72 -13.13
CA GLN A 95 -4.47 9.51 -14.30
C GLN A 95 -3.97 10.95 -14.24
N SER A 96 -4.01 11.58 -13.08
CA SER A 96 -3.71 13.02 -12.90
C SER A 96 -2.94 13.36 -11.63
N GLY A 97 -2.75 12.38 -10.71
CA GLY A 97 -2.12 12.60 -9.42
C GLY A 97 -0.63 12.25 -9.41
N THR A 98 -0.12 11.95 -8.22
CA THR A 98 1.31 11.68 -7.95
C THR A 98 1.86 10.43 -8.62
N GLY A 99 1.00 9.53 -9.10
CA GLY A 99 1.34 8.33 -9.85
C GLY A 99 1.30 8.49 -11.37
N GLN A 100 1.00 9.67 -11.91
CA GLN A 100 0.76 9.89 -13.35
C GLN A 100 1.95 9.52 -14.25
N GLY A 101 3.15 9.43 -13.71
CA GLY A 101 4.35 9.06 -14.47
C GLY A 101 4.32 7.63 -15.06
N ILE A 102 3.35 6.80 -14.68
CA ILE A 102 3.23 5.43 -15.18
C ILE A 102 2.03 5.22 -16.12
N LYS A 103 1.26 6.25 -16.42
CA LYS A 103 0.01 6.12 -17.22
C LYS A 103 0.22 5.90 -18.70
N SER A 104 1.36 6.33 -19.26
CA SER A 104 1.59 6.30 -20.70
C SER A 104 1.60 4.87 -21.26
N GLY A 105 0.87 4.63 -22.34
CA GLY A 105 0.82 3.34 -23.03
C GLY A 105 0.13 2.21 -22.24
N LEU A 106 -0.68 2.51 -21.21
CA LEU A 106 -1.47 1.51 -20.52
C LEU A 106 -2.60 0.96 -21.40
N GLN A 107 -2.74 -0.37 -21.43
CA GLN A 107 -3.86 -1.07 -22.05
C GLN A 107 -4.96 -1.45 -21.04
N TYR A 108 -4.76 -1.14 -19.77
CA TYR A 108 -5.63 -1.42 -18.62
C TYR A 108 -5.55 -0.26 -17.64
N GLN A 109 -6.49 -0.17 -16.72
CA GLN A 109 -6.45 0.84 -15.67
C GLN A 109 -5.73 0.31 -14.43
N ILE A 110 -4.91 1.16 -13.82
CA ILE A 110 -4.29 0.91 -12.52
C ILE A 110 -4.95 1.81 -11.49
N ALA A 111 -5.35 1.23 -10.36
CA ALA A 111 -5.71 1.95 -9.16
C ALA A 111 -4.53 1.88 -8.17
N GLY A 112 -4.10 3.01 -7.63
CA GLY A 112 -2.93 3.00 -6.73
C GLY A 112 -2.82 4.23 -5.85
N LYS A 113 -1.86 4.21 -4.93
CA LYS A 113 -1.50 5.32 -4.06
C LYS A 113 0.00 5.33 -3.82
N THR A 114 0.60 6.48 -4.05
CA THR A 114 1.99 6.74 -3.68
C THR A 114 2.09 7.11 -2.21
N GLY A 115 3.19 6.75 -1.57
CA GLY A 115 3.50 7.12 -0.20
C GLY A 115 4.97 7.53 -0.06
N THR A 116 5.26 8.30 0.96
CA THR A 116 6.63 8.66 1.37
C THR A 116 6.72 8.49 2.86
N ALA A 117 7.61 7.62 3.34
CA ALA A 117 7.83 7.40 4.76
C ALA A 117 9.11 8.12 5.20
N GLN A 118 8.97 9.04 6.14
CA GLN A 118 10.10 9.80 6.66
C GLN A 118 11.06 8.93 7.44
N VAL A 119 12.33 8.97 7.08
CA VAL A 119 13.43 8.28 7.77
C VAL A 119 13.98 9.13 8.90
N LYS A 120 14.06 10.44 8.72
CA LYS A 120 14.64 11.36 9.68
C LYS A 120 13.61 12.36 10.19
N SER A 121 13.49 12.47 11.51
CA SER A 121 12.67 13.50 12.14
C SER A 121 13.26 14.89 11.90
N ILE A 122 12.40 15.85 11.58
CA ILE A 122 12.77 17.26 11.45
C ILE A 122 12.57 17.93 12.80
N ALA A 123 13.62 18.59 13.30
CA ALA A 123 13.51 19.36 14.54
C ALA A 123 12.53 20.54 14.38
N GLN A 124 11.81 20.85 15.45
CA GLN A 124 10.86 21.96 15.45
C GLN A 124 11.53 23.26 14.98
N GLY A 125 10.90 23.97 14.04
CA GLY A 125 11.41 25.23 13.47
C GLY A 125 12.48 25.07 12.38
N LYS A 126 12.82 23.84 11.97
CA LYS A 126 13.69 23.59 10.81
C LYS A 126 12.89 23.11 9.61
N HIS A 127 13.33 23.52 8.41
CA HIS A 127 12.76 23.03 7.16
C HIS A 127 13.50 21.78 6.68
N TYR A 128 12.77 20.84 6.09
CA TYR A 128 13.35 19.70 5.41
C TYR A 128 14.18 20.18 4.22
N ASN A 129 15.46 19.82 4.22
CA ASN A 129 16.36 20.11 3.10
C ASN A 129 17.08 18.83 2.70
N GLU A 130 16.59 18.20 1.64
CA GLU A 130 17.10 16.95 1.10
C GLU A 130 18.58 17.05 0.66
N ALA A 131 18.98 18.23 0.15
CA ALA A 131 20.36 18.45 -0.32
C ALA A 131 21.42 18.33 0.78
N LEU A 132 21.01 18.45 2.06
CA LEU A 132 21.89 18.32 3.22
C LEU A 132 21.88 16.89 3.83
N LEU A 133 21.12 15.97 3.24
CA LEU A 133 21.03 14.59 3.72
C LEU A 133 21.96 13.67 2.95
N SER A 134 22.59 12.72 3.64
CA SER A 134 23.22 11.59 2.98
C SER A 134 22.15 10.62 2.45
N GLU A 135 22.45 9.88 1.40
CA GLU A 135 21.50 8.99 0.71
C GLU A 135 20.73 8.06 1.65
N ARG A 136 21.40 7.49 2.66
CA ARG A 136 20.81 6.63 3.69
C ARG A 136 19.76 7.32 4.59
N HIS A 137 19.61 8.62 4.49
CA HIS A 137 18.64 9.41 5.24
C HIS A 137 17.50 9.96 4.37
N TYR A 138 17.51 9.65 3.07
CA TYR A 138 16.37 9.98 2.22
C TYR A 138 15.14 9.18 2.64
N ASP A 139 13.98 9.76 2.43
CA ASP A 139 12.71 9.14 2.74
C ASP A 139 12.49 7.89 1.89
N HIS A 140 11.81 6.89 2.45
CA HIS A 140 11.43 5.70 1.70
C HIS A 140 10.28 6.03 0.75
N ALA A 141 10.40 5.57 -0.49
CA ALA A 141 9.33 5.67 -1.48
C ALA A 141 8.43 4.43 -1.40
N LEU A 142 7.12 4.65 -1.35
CA LEU A 142 6.13 3.58 -1.29
C LEU A 142 5.12 3.71 -2.43
N PHE A 143 4.63 2.56 -2.86
CA PHE A 143 3.50 2.47 -3.76
C PHE A 143 2.66 1.24 -3.40
N ILE A 144 1.36 1.42 -3.35
CA ILE A 144 0.38 0.34 -3.31
C ILE A 144 -0.56 0.49 -4.51
N GLY A 145 -1.01 -0.63 -5.06
CA GLY A 145 -1.94 -0.57 -6.17
C GLY A 145 -2.40 -1.94 -6.64
N PHE A 146 -3.40 -1.94 -7.47
CA PHE A 146 -3.96 -3.13 -8.09
C PHE A 146 -4.33 -2.87 -9.55
N ALA A 147 -4.38 -3.94 -10.32
CA ALA A 147 -4.73 -3.90 -11.74
C ALA A 147 -5.33 -5.24 -12.22
N PRO A 148 -6.21 -5.25 -13.28
CA PRO A 148 -6.95 -4.08 -13.76
C PRO A 148 -7.85 -3.50 -12.67
N ALA A 149 -8.16 -2.20 -12.73
CA ALA A 149 -8.93 -1.55 -11.66
C ALA A 149 -10.41 -1.97 -11.61
N ASP A 150 -10.96 -2.38 -12.74
CA ASP A 150 -12.34 -2.87 -12.91
C ASP A 150 -12.50 -4.36 -12.55
N ASN A 151 -11.44 -5.15 -12.72
CA ASN A 151 -11.41 -6.57 -12.38
C ASN A 151 -10.04 -6.95 -11.81
N PRO A 152 -9.75 -6.65 -10.54
CA PRO A 152 -8.42 -6.80 -9.95
C PRO A 152 -7.90 -8.24 -9.99
N GLN A 153 -6.73 -8.43 -10.61
CA GLN A 153 -6.05 -9.73 -10.74
C GLN A 153 -4.72 -9.77 -9.98
N ILE A 154 -4.10 -8.61 -9.80
CA ILE A 154 -2.83 -8.49 -9.09
C ILE A 154 -2.84 -7.26 -8.18
N VAL A 155 -2.27 -7.42 -7.00
CA VAL A 155 -2.02 -6.36 -6.04
C VAL A 155 -0.52 -6.24 -5.78
N LEU A 156 -0.03 -5.02 -5.71
CA LEU A 156 1.37 -4.72 -5.39
C LEU A 156 1.48 -3.80 -4.17
N ALA A 157 2.47 -4.09 -3.32
CA ALA A 157 2.99 -3.18 -2.32
C ALA A 157 4.51 -3.09 -2.51
N ILE A 158 5.01 -1.92 -2.86
CA ILE A 158 6.40 -1.67 -3.19
C ILE A 158 6.97 -0.66 -2.21
N ILE A 159 8.14 -0.98 -1.67
CA ILE A 159 8.94 -0.09 -0.84
C ILE A 159 10.31 0.00 -1.47
N LEU A 160 10.74 1.21 -1.78
CA LEU A 160 12.12 1.52 -2.15
C LEU A 160 12.75 2.26 -0.97
N GLU A 161 13.67 1.60 -0.29
CA GLU A 161 14.43 2.24 0.77
C GLU A 161 15.21 3.42 0.20
N ASN A 162 15.10 4.56 0.86
CA ASN A 162 15.75 5.81 0.47
C ASN A 162 15.43 6.28 -0.97
N GLY A 163 14.26 5.86 -1.47
CA GLY A 163 13.81 6.16 -2.84
C GLY A 163 13.24 7.57 -3.04
N ARG A 164 13.27 8.42 -2.02
CA ARG A 164 12.87 9.84 -1.97
C ARG A 164 11.38 10.08 -2.16
N SER A 165 10.81 9.62 -3.26
CA SER A 165 9.44 9.95 -3.65
C SER A 165 8.67 8.72 -4.07
N GLY A 166 7.41 8.62 -3.63
CA GLY A 166 6.51 7.52 -4.00
C GLY A 166 6.30 7.36 -5.51
N SER A 167 6.56 8.37 -6.32
CA SER A 167 6.57 8.26 -7.78
C SER A 167 7.67 7.33 -8.30
N ALA A 168 8.80 7.21 -7.58
CA ALA A 168 9.86 6.25 -7.94
C ALA A 168 9.37 4.82 -7.72
N ALA A 169 8.68 4.52 -6.61
CA ALA A 169 8.09 3.21 -6.36
C ALA A 169 6.99 2.86 -7.38
N ALA A 170 6.18 3.84 -7.80
CA ALA A 170 5.20 3.64 -8.86
C ALA A 170 5.84 3.21 -10.19
N LYS A 171 7.00 3.80 -10.56
CA LYS A 171 7.74 3.40 -11.76
C LYS A 171 8.20 1.95 -11.74
N VAL A 172 8.54 1.41 -10.56
CA VAL A 172 8.88 -0.01 -10.38
C VAL A 172 7.64 -0.91 -10.51
N ALA A 173 6.46 -0.44 -10.07
CA ALA A 173 5.21 -1.20 -10.17
C ALA A 173 4.80 -1.44 -11.62
N ARG A 174 5.01 -0.48 -12.51
CA ARG A 174 4.54 -0.53 -13.90
C ARG A 174 4.98 -1.78 -14.66
N PRO A 175 6.27 -2.12 -14.79
CA PRO A 175 6.70 -3.32 -15.50
C PRO A 175 6.20 -4.62 -14.86
N ILE A 176 5.96 -4.65 -13.54
CA ILE A 176 5.43 -5.82 -12.86
C ILE A 176 3.96 -6.06 -13.26
N PHE A 177 3.14 -4.99 -13.30
CA PHE A 177 1.76 -5.06 -13.82
C PHE A 177 1.74 -5.49 -15.28
N ASP A 178 2.59 -4.88 -16.13
CA ASP A 178 2.67 -5.21 -17.56
C ASP A 178 3.03 -6.69 -17.77
N TYR A 179 4.01 -7.20 -17.04
CA TYR A 179 4.44 -8.59 -17.13
C TYR A 179 3.31 -9.54 -16.76
N TRP A 180 2.70 -9.34 -15.58
CA TRP A 180 1.63 -10.21 -15.08
C TRP A 180 0.42 -10.24 -16.00
N LEU A 181 -0.05 -9.07 -16.43
CA LEU A 181 -1.27 -8.96 -17.22
C LEU A 181 -1.09 -9.36 -18.69
N LYS A 182 0.12 -9.28 -19.25
CA LYS A 182 0.41 -9.81 -20.58
C LYS A 182 0.48 -11.33 -20.59
N GLU A 183 1.06 -11.96 -19.57
CA GLU A 183 1.10 -13.43 -19.49
C GLU A 183 -0.25 -14.06 -19.17
N SER A 184 -1.16 -13.32 -18.52
CA SER A 184 -2.52 -13.80 -18.23
C SER A 184 -3.47 -13.80 -19.43
N ILE A 185 -3.03 -13.25 -20.58
CA ILE A 185 -3.82 -13.19 -21.84
C ILE A 185 -3.46 -14.36 -22.78
N HIS A 186 -2.52 -15.19 -22.42
CA HIS A 186 -2.12 -16.42 -23.13
C HIS A 186 -2.41 -17.65 -22.27
#